data_2781c180412ba8a446c00acaf49eb7b1
#
_entry.id   2781c180412ba8a446c00acaf49eb7b1
#
_cell.length_a   1.000
_cell.length_b   1.000
_cell.length_c   1.000
_cell.angle_alpha   90.00
_cell.angle_beta   90.00
_cell.angle_gamma   90.00
#
_symmetry.space_group_name_H-M   'P 1'
#
loop_
_entity.id
_entity.type
_entity.pdbx_description
1 polymer ?
#
loop_
_entity_poly.entity_id
_entity_poly.type
_entity_poly.pdbx_seq_one_letter_code
_entity_poly.pdbx_strand_id
1 'polypeptide(L)'
;MNMKAYLEQMGILNPKAVYRNLAPAELVEHALERGEGKLCSTGAFVINTGKYTGRSPDDRFIVDEPSVHNLIDWGKVNVPISSEKADAIYVKMCAYMQNREVFVVDGFVGADPQYALPVRVVCENAASALFATQAFVRPSKEQLDTFVPGFTVLCTPGFKCSPAADGVNSEAAIILDFEKHRVTVACSLYSGEIKKGMFSVMNFLMPQRGVFPMHCSANIGDDGDAALFFGLSGTGKTTLSADPDRWLIGDDEHGWSDNGVFNFEGGCYAKCINLSKENEPEIWDAIKFGTLVENVIMDDARKLDFADSSITENTRAAYPVEYIPNCVIPGMGNHPKTVIFLTADAFGVLPPISKLTKDMAKYHFVSGYTSKLAGTEXXXXEPQATFSTCFGAPFLPMHPSVYAEMLGKKIDEHNANVFLINTGWSGGPYGVGSRMKIKYTRAMVTAALEGKLNDVEYKLHPIFNVLVPQTCPNVPAEVLNPRDMWADKDAYDEQAKKLAAMFIKNFSKYNNMPENIINAGPKQMLD
;
A
#
# COMPACT_ATOMS: atom_id res chain seq x y z
N MET A 1 -20.46 26.02 -8.34
CA MET A 1 -21.27 25.92 -7.11
C MET A 1 -20.38 26.26 -5.93
N ASN A 2 -20.82 27.17 -5.06
CA ASN A 2 -19.99 27.50 -3.91
C ASN A 2 -20.00 26.36 -2.89
N MET A 3 -19.05 26.38 -1.98
CA MET A 3 -18.84 25.26 -1.06
C MET A 3 -20.03 25.05 -0.14
N LYS A 4 -20.64 26.13 0.35
CA LYS A 4 -21.80 25.99 1.23
C LYS A 4 -22.95 25.28 0.51
N ALA A 5 -23.21 25.68 -0.74
CA ALA A 5 -24.26 25.04 -1.54
C ALA A 5 -23.95 23.56 -1.77
N TYR A 6 -22.68 23.24 -2.03
CA TYR A 6 -22.28 21.85 -2.22
C TYR A 6 -22.55 21.03 -0.96
N LEU A 7 -22.19 21.57 0.21
CA LEU A 7 -22.40 20.85 1.46
C LEU A 7 -23.89 20.68 1.74
N GLU A 8 -24.69 21.70 1.43
CA GLU A 8 -26.14 21.58 1.60
C GLU A 8 -26.74 20.49 0.73
N GLN A 9 -26.23 20.35 -0.49
CA GLN A 9 -26.68 19.28 -1.37
C GLN A 9 -26.30 17.90 -0.81
N MET A 10 -25.17 17.79 -0.13
CA MET A 10 -24.80 16.55 0.55
C MET A 10 -25.75 16.24 1.70
N GLY A 11 -26.35 17.25 2.29
CA GLY A 11 -27.16 17.11 3.49
C GLY A 11 -26.53 17.70 4.72
N ILE A 12 -25.43 18.43 4.59
CA ILE A 12 -24.81 19.14 5.71
C ILE A 12 -25.40 20.54 5.73
N LEU A 13 -26.42 20.69 6.56
CA LEU A 13 -27.13 21.96 6.67
C LEU A 13 -26.55 22.75 7.84
N ASN A 14 -26.47 24.06 7.68
CA ASN A 14 -26.08 24.97 8.75
C ASN A 14 -24.72 24.60 9.38
N PRO A 15 -23.65 24.44 8.58
CA PRO A 15 -22.35 24.27 9.21
C PRO A 15 -21.96 25.51 10.00
N LYS A 16 -21.25 25.30 11.12
CA LYS A 16 -20.82 26.42 11.95
C LYS A 16 -19.81 27.29 11.22
N ALA A 17 -18.93 26.64 10.46
CA ALA A 17 -17.93 27.31 9.62
C ALA A 17 -17.47 26.32 8.57
N VAL A 18 -17.06 26.83 7.43
CA VAL A 18 -16.56 26.00 6.32
C VAL A 18 -15.20 26.54 5.92
N TYR A 19 -14.22 25.64 5.94
CA TYR A 19 -12.86 25.98 5.53
C TYR A 19 -12.46 25.10 4.35
N ARG A 20 -11.89 25.71 3.32
CA ARG A 20 -11.50 24.97 2.12
C ARG A 20 -10.04 25.16 1.83
N ASN A 21 -9.29 24.06 1.74
CA ASN A 21 -7.87 24.04 1.37
C ASN A 21 -7.03 25.05 2.15
N LEU A 22 -7.23 25.05 3.47
CA LEU A 22 -6.37 25.85 4.33
C LEU A 22 -4.93 25.36 4.23
N ALA A 23 -3.99 26.28 4.36
CA ALA A 23 -2.58 25.92 4.41
C ALA A 23 -2.31 25.03 5.63
N PRO A 24 -1.28 24.17 5.56
CA PRO A 24 -0.96 23.34 6.73
C PRO A 24 -0.79 24.14 8.03
N ALA A 25 -0.19 25.33 7.98
CA ALA A 25 -0.05 26.14 9.19
C ALA A 25 -1.42 26.50 9.79
N GLU A 26 -2.38 26.85 8.94
CA GLU A 26 -3.72 27.19 9.41
C GLU A 26 -4.42 25.97 9.97
N LEU A 27 -4.26 24.80 9.31
CA LEU A 27 -4.86 23.57 9.80
C LEU A 27 -4.30 23.18 11.16
N VAL A 28 -2.97 23.36 11.34
CA VAL A 28 -2.36 23.08 12.63
C VAL A 28 -2.90 24.01 13.70
N GLU A 29 -3.05 25.30 13.39
CA GLU A 29 -3.60 26.25 14.35
C GLU A 29 -5.01 25.87 14.75
N HIS A 30 -5.86 25.50 13.79
CA HIS A 30 -7.20 25.03 14.11
C HIS A 30 -7.17 23.77 14.96
N ALA A 31 -6.31 22.82 14.60
CA ALA A 31 -6.23 21.55 15.34
C ALA A 31 -5.77 21.79 16.78
N LEU A 32 -4.79 22.68 16.99
CA LEU A 32 -4.34 23.00 18.34
C LEU A 32 -5.46 23.64 19.15
N GLU A 33 -6.16 24.59 18.54
CA GLU A 33 -7.26 25.30 19.23
C GLU A 33 -8.39 24.33 19.60
N ARG A 34 -8.62 23.33 18.76
CA ARG A 34 -9.66 22.33 18.98
C ARG A 34 -9.21 21.20 19.90
N GLY A 35 -7.95 21.21 20.34
CA GLY A 35 -7.46 20.16 21.24
C GLY A 35 -7.25 18.83 20.57
N GLU A 36 -7.01 18.81 19.27
CA GLU A 36 -6.88 17.56 18.54
C GLU A 36 -5.52 16.88 18.75
N GLY A 37 -4.50 17.63 19.19
CA GLY A 37 -3.18 17.08 19.37
C GLY A 37 -2.19 18.14 19.82
N LYS A 38 -0.91 17.83 19.67
CA LYS A 38 0.17 18.68 20.15
C LYS A 38 1.33 18.70 19.13
N LEU A 39 2.11 19.77 19.15
CA LEU A 39 3.33 19.82 18.36
C LEU A 39 4.46 19.10 19.10
N CYS A 40 5.24 18.31 18.38
CA CYS A 40 6.46 17.73 18.95
C CYS A 40 7.64 18.70 18.79
N SER A 41 8.80 18.30 19.32
CA SER A 41 9.95 19.20 19.38
C SER A 41 10.48 19.61 18.00
N THR A 42 10.24 18.81 16.97
CA THR A 42 10.64 19.18 15.61
C THR A 42 9.51 19.85 14.81
N GLY A 43 8.36 20.06 15.44
CA GLY A 43 7.28 20.81 14.83
C GLY A 43 6.20 19.98 14.15
N ALA A 44 6.32 18.67 14.12
CA ALA A 44 5.27 17.84 13.57
C ALA A 44 4.05 17.83 14.50
N PHE A 45 2.87 17.69 13.92
CA PHE A 45 1.63 17.66 14.70
C PHE A 45 1.28 16.21 15.05
N VAL A 46 1.16 15.95 16.36
CA VAL A 46 1.03 14.58 16.89
C VAL A 46 -0.38 14.39 17.42
N ILE A 47 -1.05 13.33 16.94
CA ILE A 47 -2.39 13.01 17.42
C ILE A 47 -2.43 11.56 17.91
N ASN A 48 -3.45 11.30 18.71
CA ASN A 48 -3.82 9.94 19.14
C ASN A 48 -5.13 9.61 18.42
N THR A 49 -5.14 8.52 17.65
CA THR A 49 -6.31 8.22 16.83
C THR A 49 -7.41 7.48 17.61
N GLY A 50 -7.21 7.24 18.90
CA GLY A 50 -8.24 6.63 19.72
C GLY A 50 -8.33 5.13 19.54
N LYS A 51 -9.55 4.64 19.53
CA LYS A 51 -9.81 3.21 19.48
C LYS A 51 -9.23 2.54 18.22
N TYR A 52 -9.25 3.25 17.10
CA TYR A 52 -8.81 2.67 15.83
C TYR A 52 -7.41 3.18 15.51
N THR A 53 -6.44 2.29 15.65
CA THR A 53 -5.03 2.63 15.41
C THR A 53 -4.50 2.02 14.12
N GLY A 54 -5.40 1.43 13.34
CA GLY A 54 -5.11 0.86 12.04
C GLY A 54 -6.40 0.75 11.25
N ARG A 55 -6.30 0.21 10.05
CA ARG A 55 -7.50 -0.04 9.25
C ARG A 55 -8.37 -1.10 9.93
N SER A 56 -9.64 -1.05 9.59
CA SER A 56 -10.65 -1.95 10.14
C SER A 56 -11.24 -2.78 9.01
N PRO A 57 -10.55 -3.81 8.54
CA PRO A 57 -11.00 -4.53 7.35
C PRO A 57 -12.35 -5.21 7.51
N ASP A 58 -12.74 -5.57 8.74
CA ASP A 58 -14.06 -6.17 8.97
C ASP A 58 -15.18 -5.16 8.93
N ASP A 59 -14.86 -3.88 8.86
CA ASP A 59 -15.84 -2.79 8.81
C ASP A 59 -15.87 -2.10 7.46
N ARG A 60 -15.26 -2.69 6.45
CA ARG A 60 -15.21 -2.15 5.09
C ARG A 60 -16.27 -2.82 4.23
N PHE A 61 -17.01 -2.00 3.49
CA PHE A 61 -18.12 -2.47 2.65
C PHE A 61 -18.07 -1.80 1.29
N ILE A 62 -18.56 -2.52 0.27
CA ILE A 62 -18.80 -1.96 -1.06
C ILE A 62 -20.31 -1.98 -1.29
N VAL A 63 -20.85 -0.86 -1.75
CA VAL A 63 -22.29 -0.78 -2.00
C VAL A 63 -22.63 -1.66 -3.21
N ASP A 64 -23.60 -2.55 -3.04
CA ASP A 64 -24.02 -3.48 -4.09
C ASP A 64 -25.11 -2.82 -4.93
N GLU A 65 -24.69 -2.27 -6.05
CA GLU A 65 -25.58 -1.55 -6.97
C GLU A 65 -25.54 -2.24 -8.33
N PRO A 66 -26.64 -2.16 -9.08
CA PRO A 66 -26.68 -2.88 -10.37
C PRO A 66 -25.55 -2.55 -11.33
N SER A 67 -25.11 -1.30 -11.37
CA SER A 67 -24.06 -0.88 -12.31
C SER A 67 -22.68 -1.45 -11.97
N VAL A 68 -22.47 -1.90 -10.73
CA VAL A 68 -21.15 -2.39 -10.33
C VAL A 68 -21.17 -3.86 -9.92
N HIS A 69 -22.35 -4.45 -9.70
CA HIS A 69 -22.45 -5.78 -9.11
C HIS A 69 -21.57 -6.83 -9.80
N ASN A 70 -21.60 -6.85 -11.12
CA ASN A 70 -20.89 -7.88 -11.88
C ASN A 70 -19.39 -7.60 -12.00
N LEU A 71 -18.93 -6.44 -11.57
CA LEU A 71 -17.52 -6.09 -11.65
C LEU A 71 -16.76 -6.39 -10.36
N ILE A 72 -17.48 -6.64 -9.27
CA ILE A 72 -16.87 -6.80 -7.95
C ILE A 72 -16.63 -8.27 -7.65
N ASP A 73 -15.49 -8.56 -7.09
CA ASP A 73 -15.14 -9.90 -6.60
C ASP A 73 -15.63 -10.02 -5.16
N TRP A 74 -16.93 -10.29 -5.02
CA TRP A 74 -17.57 -10.34 -3.70
C TRP A 74 -17.04 -11.50 -2.87
N GLY A 75 -16.91 -11.28 -1.57
CA GLY A 75 -16.44 -12.30 -0.65
C GLY A 75 -16.05 -11.72 0.68
N LYS A 76 -15.09 -12.35 1.32
CA LYS A 76 -14.66 -11.92 2.65
C LYS A 76 -13.98 -10.56 2.65
N VAL A 77 -13.33 -10.19 1.55
CA VAL A 77 -12.66 -8.89 1.46
C VAL A 77 -13.65 -7.83 1.00
N ASN A 78 -14.36 -8.09 -0.09
CA ASN A 78 -15.31 -7.13 -0.65
C ASN A 78 -16.71 -7.52 -0.19
N VAL A 79 -17.11 -6.97 0.95
CA VAL A 79 -18.36 -7.32 1.60
C VAL A 79 -19.45 -6.37 1.13
N PRO A 80 -20.59 -6.88 0.68
CA PRO A 80 -21.63 -6.00 0.15
C PRO A 80 -22.42 -5.31 1.27
N ILE A 81 -22.90 -4.11 0.95
CA ILE A 81 -23.90 -3.43 1.76
C ILE A 81 -24.95 -2.90 0.78
N SER A 82 -26.21 -2.91 1.18
CA SER A 82 -27.26 -2.43 0.29
C SER A 82 -27.19 -0.92 0.12
N SER A 83 -27.67 -0.45 -1.00
CA SER A 83 -27.76 0.98 -1.26
C SER A 83 -28.59 1.69 -0.21
N GLU A 84 -29.69 1.08 0.22
CA GLU A 84 -30.56 1.67 1.24
C GLU A 84 -29.82 1.86 2.57
N LYS A 85 -29.08 0.85 3.02
CA LYS A 85 -28.34 0.98 4.28
C LYS A 85 -27.22 2.00 4.16
N ALA A 86 -26.48 1.97 3.05
CA ALA A 86 -25.39 2.92 2.86
C ALA A 86 -25.90 4.35 2.82
N ASP A 87 -27.00 4.59 2.11
CA ASP A 87 -27.60 5.93 2.03
C ASP A 87 -28.07 6.41 3.40
N ALA A 88 -28.67 5.52 4.19
CA ALA A 88 -29.15 5.89 5.52
C ALA A 88 -28.00 6.30 6.43
N ILE A 89 -26.88 5.57 6.38
CA ILE A 89 -25.71 5.93 7.17
C ILE A 89 -25.15 7.28 6.71
N TYR A 90 -25.08 7.47 5.40
CA TYR A 90 -24.58 8.73 4.84
C TYR A 90 -25.42 9.91 5.30
N VAL A 91 -26.75 9.78 5.26
CA VAL A 91 -27.66 10.84 5.71
C VAL A 91 -27.39 11.16 7.18
N LYS A 92 -27.25 10.14 8.03
CA LYS A 92 -26.96 10.36 9.45
C LYS A 92 -25.62 11.06 9.66
N MET A 93 -24.61 10.70 8.89
CA MET A 93 -23.30 11.34 9.02
C MET A 93 -23.36 12.80 8.61
N CYS A 94 -24.08 13.11 7.54
CA CYS A 94 -24.26 14.50 7.14
C CYS A 94 -25.03 15.28 8.19
N ALA A 95 -26.06 14.69 8.75
CA ALA A 95 -26.83 15.34 9.83
C ALA A 95 -25.95 15.59 11.06
N TYR A 96 -25.08 14.63 11.37
CA TYR A 96 -24.13 14.78 12.47
C TYR A 96 -23.24 16.00 12.29
N MET A 97 -22.90 16.32 11.03
CA MET A 97 -22.00 17.45 10.75
C MET A 97 -22.65 18.81 10.88
N GLN A 98 -23.98 18.88 11.08
CA GLN A 98 -24.64 20.17 11.26
C GLN A 98 -24.13 20.86 12.52
N ASN A 99 -23.98 22.19 12.43
CA ASN A 99 -23.50 23.03 13.54
C ASN A 99 -22.07 22.72 13.96
N ARG A 100 -21.31 22.06 13.11
CA ARG A 100 -19.89 21.77 13.33
C ARG A 100 -19.05 22.52 12.32
N GLU A 101 -17.79 22.73 12.65
CA GLU A 101 -16.83 23.22 11.66
C GLU A 101 -16.59 22.10 10.65
N VAL A 102 -16.52 22.48 9.39
CA VAL A 102 -16.29 21.53 8.30
C VAL A 102 -15.02 21.92 7.58
N PHE A 103 -14.09 20.97 7.49
CA PHE A 103 -12.82 21.19 6.81
C PHE A 103 -12.84 20.43 5.49
N VAL A 104 -12.66 21.15 4.39
CA VAL A 104 -12.73 20.56 3.05
C VAL A 104 -11.36 20.67 2.40
N VAL A 105 -10.90 19.56 1.82
CA VAL A 105 -9.65 19.53 1.07
C VAL A 105 -9.95 19.00 -0.32
N ASP A 106 -9.68 19.79 -1.34
CA ASP A 106 -9.75 19.37 -2.73
C ASP A 106 -8.34 19.04 -3.22
N GLY A 107 -8.20 17.89 -3.87
CA GLY A 107 -6.92 17.43 -4.38
C GLY A 107 -7.14 16.44 -5.49
N PHE A 108 -6.05 15.77 -5.88
CA PHE A 108 -6.12 14.77 -6.93
C PHE A 108 -5.50 13.46 -6.48
N VAL A 109 -6.10 12.37 -6.92
CA VAL A 109 -5.49 11.04 -6.81
C VAL A 109 -4.87 10.76 -8.16
N GLY A 110 -3.54 10.83 -8.22
CA GLY A 110 -2.82 10.63 -9.47
C GLY A 110 -2.05 11.85 -9.91
N ALA A 111 -0.73 11.67 -10.12
CA ALA A 111 0.15 12.76 -10.53
C ALA A 111 0.07 13.07 -12.02
N ASP A 112 -0.40 12.11 -12.82
CA ASP A 112 -0.53 12.32 -14.27
C ASP A 112 -1.86 13.02 -14.54
N PRO A 113 -1.84 14.24 -15.07
CA PRO A 113 -3.11 14.97 -15.29
C PRO A 113 -4.11 14.22 -16.17
N GLN A 114 -3.63 13.38 -17.07
CA GLN A 114 -4.53 12.62 -17.95
C GLN A 114 -5.40 11.65 -17.15
N TYR A 115 -4.91 11.12 -16.03
CA TYR A 115 -5.61 10.10 -15.27
C TYR A 115 -5.96 10.53 -13.84
N ALA A 116 -5.63 11.77 -13.47
CA ALA A 116 -5.87 12.28 -12.13
C ALA A 116 -7.36 12.31 -11.82
N LEU A 117 -7.74 11.78 -10.66
CA LEU A 117 -9.11 11.78 -10.19
C LEU A 117 -9.29 12.92 -9.18
N PRO A 118 -10.14 13.91 -9.46
CA PRO A 118 -10.38 14.96 -8.48
C PRO A 118 -11.11 14.37 -7.26
N VAL A 119 -10.59 14.63 -6.08
CA VAL A 119 -11.19 14.13 -4.83
C VAL A 119 -11.44 15.29 -3.89
N ARG A 120 -12.64 15.30 -3.29
CA ARG A 120 -13.01 16.27 -2.25
C ARG A 120 -13.16 15.52 -0.94
N VAL A 121 -12.34 15.89 0.04
CA VAL A 121 -12.40 15.26 1.36
C VAL A 121 -13.08 16.24 2.31
N VAL A 122 -14.21 15.80 2.89
CA VAL A 122 -15.00 16.60 3.80
C VAL A 122 -14.82 16.02 5.20
N CYS A 123 -14.19 16.79 6.09
CA CYS A 123 -13.70 16.28 7.36
C CYS A 123 -14.31 17.02 8.55
N GLU A 124 -14.55 16.25 9.60
CA GLU A 124 -14.91 16.80 10.89
C GLU A 124 -13.70 17.43 11.60
N ASN A 125 -12.51 16.89 11.38
CA ASN A 125 -11.30 17.27 12.13
C ASN A 125 -10.30 17.99 11.24
N ALA A 126 -9.62 18.99 11.82
CA ALA A 126 -8.55 19.68 11.12
C ALA A 126 -7.36 18.74 10.87
N ALA A 127 -7.09 17.80 11.78
CA ALA A 127 -6.02 16.83 11.58
C ALA A 127 -6.28 15.95 10.36
N SER A 128 -7.52 15.53 10.14
CA SER A 128 -7.86 14.75 8.95
C SER A 128 -7.66 15.57 7.68
N ALA A 129 -7.98 16.86 7.74
CA ALA A 129 -7.74 17.74 6.59
C ALA A 129 -6.25 17.93 6.34
N LEU A 130 -5.45 18.02 7.40
CA LEU A 130 -4.00 18.09 7.24
C LEU A 130 -3.49 16.82 6.54
N PHE A 131 -3.96 15.65 6.99
CA PHE A 131 -3.59 14.40 6.33
C PHE A 131 -3.92 14.46 4.84
N ALA A 132 -5.16 14.84 4.50
CA ALA A 132 -5.59 14.86 3.12
C ALA A 132 -4.75 15.83 2.28
N THR A 133 -4.40 16.98 2.86
CA THR A 133 -3.54 17.95 2.17
C THR A 133 -2.18 17.35 1.82
N GLN A 134 -1.61 16.59 2.75
CA GLN A 134 -0.27 16.03 2.52
C GLN A 134 -0.30 14.76 1.67
N ALA A 135 -1.39 13.99 1.75
CA ALA A 135 -1.45 12.69 1.09
C ALA A 135 -1.84 12.76 -0.39
N PHE A 136 -2.70 13.70 -0.75
CA PHE A 136 -3.17 13.80 -2.13
C PHE A 136 -2.35 14.82 -2.90
N VAL A 137 -2.40 14.72 -4.22
CA VAL A 137 -1.69 15.66 -5.10
C VAL A 137 -2.35 17.03 -4.95
N ARG A 138 -1.55 18.00 -4.57
CA ARG A 138 -2.06 19.33 -4.26
C ARG A 138 -2.35 20.11 -5.54
N PRO A 139 -3.52 20.71 -5.64
CA PRO A 139 -3.89 21.46 -6.85
C PRO A 139 -3.22 22.83 -6.87
N SER A 140 -3.05 23.35 -8.07
CA SER A 140 -2.69 24.75 -8.24
C SER A 140 -3.91 25.63 -7.90
N LYS A 141 -3.66 26.93 -7.74
CA LYS A 141 -4.74 27.87 -7.52
C LYS A 141 -5.75 27.83 -8.67
N GLU A 142 -5.25 27.77 -9.89
CA GLU A 142 -6.13 27.72 -11.07
C GLU A 142 -6.98 26.46 -11.09
N GLN A 143 -6.41 25.34 -10.69
CA GLN A 143 -7.18 24.09 -10.61
C GLN A 143 -8.26 24.17 -9.53
N LEU A 144 -7.96 24.85 -8.42
CA LEU A 144 -8.98 25.04 -7.37
C LEU A 144 -10.14 25.88 -7.85
N ASP A 145 -9.87 26.90 -8.67
CA ASP A 145 -10.91 27.79 -9.15
C ASP A 145 -11.95 27.06 -10.01
N THR A 146 -11.53 26.02 -10.72
CA THR A 146 -12.44 25.27 -11.62
C THR A 146 -12.70 23.85 -11.11
N PHE A 147 -12.39 23.57 -9.86
CA PHE A 147 -12.44 22.21 -9.34
C PHE A 147 -13.87 21.66 -9.31
N VAL A 148 -14.03 20.44 -9.84
CA VAL A 148 -15.27 19.67 -9.73
C VAL A 148 -14.88 18.28 -9.23
N PRO A 149 -15.40 17.86 -8.07
CA PRO A 149 -14.99 16.56 -7.55
C PRO A 149 -15.48 15.41 -8.40
N GLY A 150 -14.61 14.41 -8.59
CA GLY A 150 -14.99 13.14 -9.18
C GLY A 150 -15.42 12.14 -8.12
N PHE A 151 -14.82 12.22 -6.93
CA PHE A 151 -15.23 11.45 -5.75
C PHE A 151 -15.22 12.36 -4.56
N THR A 152 -16.09 12.06 -3.59
CA THR A 152 -16.17 12.79 -2.32
C THR A 152 -15.94 11.78 -1.18
N VAL A 153 -15.07 12.16 -0.24
CA VAL A 153 -14.85 11.39 0.98
C VAL A 153 -15.49 12.17 2.13
N LEU A 154 -16.36 11.50 2.89
CA LEU A 154 -16.91 12.09 4.11
C LEU A 154 -16.32 11.35 5.30
N CYS A 155 -15.59 12.07 6.14
CA CYS A 155 -14.87 11.50 7.27
C CYS A 155 -15.35 12.12 8.57
N THR A 156 -16.06 11.33 9.36
CA THR A 156 -16.64 11.81 10.63
C THR A 156 -16.23 10.88 11.77
N PRO A 157 -15.02 11.08 12.32
CA PRO A 157 -14.55 10.19 13.40
C PRO A 157 -15.44 10.17 14.64
N GLY A 158 -16.16 11.25 14.92
CA GLY A 158 -17.02 11.32 16.10
C GLY A 158 -18.38 10.68 15.92
N PHE A 159 -18.75 10.29 14.70
CA PHE A 159 -20.02 9.62 14.47
C PHE A 159 -19.86 8.12 14.67
N LYS A 160 -20.73 7.53 15.46
CA LYS A 160 -20.72 6.09 15.73
C LYS A 160 -21.94 5.44 15.11
N CYS A 161 -21.71 4.39 14.32
CA CYS A 161 -22.79 3.57 13.82
C CYS A 161 -23.39 2.74 14.96
N SER A 162 -24.64 2.38 14.77
CA SER A 162 -25.33 1.41 15.63
C SER A 162 -25.45 0.11 14.83
N PRO A 163 -24.68 -0.94 15.16
CA PRO A 163 -24.64 -2.12 14.30
C PRO A 163 -26.01 -2.70 13.98
N ALA A 164 -26.87 -2.83 14.97
CA ALA A 164 -28.20 -3.43 14.72
C ALA A 164 -29.06 -2.54 13.83
N ALA A 165 -29.08 -1.24 14.10
CA ALA A 165 -29.94 -0.33 13.34
C ALA A 165 -29.37 -0.04 11.96
N ASP A 166 -28.05 0.06 11.83
CA ASP A 166 -27.41 0.45 10.58
C ASP A 166 -27.01 -0.73 9.71
N GLY A 167 -27.04 -1.94 10.25
CA GLY A 167 -26.70 -3.13 9.49
C GLY A 167 -25.21 -3.28 9.19
N VAL A 168 -24.38 -2.86 10.14
CA VAL A 168 -22.91 -2.97 10.01
C VAL A 168 -22.38 -3.78 11.18
N ASN A 169 -21.06 -3.99 11.21
CA ASN A 169 -20.46 -4.93 12.15
C ASN A 169 -20.04 -4.30 13.47
N SER A 170 -19.78 -3.00 13.47
CA SER A 170 -19.30 -2.31 14.67
C SER A 170 -19.71 -0.85 14.62
N GLU A 171 -19.14 -0.04 15.51
CA GLU A 171 -19.37 1.40 15.49
C GLU A 171 -18.77 2.08 14.27
N ALA A 172 -17.77 1.45 13.66
CA ALA A 172 -17.09 2.01 12.50
C ALA A 172 -17.65 1.42 11.23
N ALA A 173 -17.58 2.18 10.15
CA ALA A 173 -17.93 1.68 8.82
C ALA A 173 -17.19 2.49 7.78
N ILE A 174 -16.54 1.77 6.87
CA ILE A 174 -15.87 2.35 5.72
C ILE A 174 -16.62 1.84 4.50
N ILE A 175 -17.30 2.74 3.79
CA ILE A 175 -18.22 2.34 2.73
C ILE A 175 -17.80 2.97 1.42
N LEU A 176 -17.55 2.12 0.43
CA LEU A 176 -17.17 2.53 -0.92
C LEU A 176 -18.40 2.45 -1.82
N ASP A 177 -18.83 3.58 -2.36
CA ASP A 177 -19.98 3.66 -3.27
C ASP A 177 -19.48 4.09 -4.64
N PHE A 178 -19.23 3.12 -5.50
CA PHE A 178 -18.66 3.41 -6.82
C PHE A 178 -19.66 4.08 -7.75
N GLU A 179 -20.95 3.80 -7.58
CA GLU A 179 -21.97 4.41 -8.45
C GLU A 179 -22.22 5.86 -8.08
N LYS A 180 -22.27 6.17 -6.78
CA LYS A 180 -22.53 7.52 -6.31
C LYS A 180 -21.26 8.33 -6.07
N HIS A 181 -20.11 7.73 -6.35
CA HIS A 181 -18.80 8.39 -6.30
C HIS A 181 -18.51 8.97 -4.91
N ARG A 182 -18.67 8.12 -3.88
CA ARG A 182 -18.37 8.60 -2.54
C ARG A 182 -17.78 7.49 -1.68
N VAL A 183 -16.95 7.90 -0.73
CA VAL A 183 -16.35 7.04 0.28
C VAL A 183 -16.72 7.64 1.62
N THR A 184 -17.31 6.85 2.50
CA THR A 184 -17.64 7.31 3.84
C THR A 184 -16.81 6.58 4.88
N VAL A 185 -16.28 7.35 5.84
CA VAL A 185 -15.45 6.83 6.92
C VAL A 185 -16.10 7.28 8.23
N ALA A 186 -16.77 6.36 8.89
CA ALA A 186 -17.45 6.62 10.14
C ALA A 186 -16.64 6.10 11.31
N CYS A 187 -16.49 6.91 12.33
CA CYS A 187 -15.97 6.52 13.64
C CYS A 187 -14.48 6.13 13.66
N SER A 188 -13.73 6.46 12.64
CA SER A 188 -12.30 6.18 12.66
C SER A 188 -11.50 7.45 12.34
N LEU A 189 -10.60 7.79 13.26
CA LEU A 189 -9.69 8.92 13.05
C LEU A 189 -8.39 8.46 12.39
N TYR A 190 -8.18 7.15 12.26
CA TYR A 190 -6.98 6.62 11.61
C TYR A 190 -7.00 7.03 10.14
N SER A 191 -5.99 7.80 9.73
CA SER A 191 -5.98 8.41 8.40
C SER A 191 -5.85 7.41 7.27
N GLY A 192 -5.34 6.22 7.57
CA GLY A 192 -5.21 5.18 6.55
C GLY A 192 -6.52 4.78 5.90
N GLU A 193 -7.66 5.01 6.57
CA GLU A 193 -8.94 4.68 5.95
C GLU A 193 -9.26 5.62 4.78
N ILE A 194 -8.93 6.90 4.92
CA ILE A 194 -9.10 7.85 3.79
C ILE A 194 -8.17 7.44 2.64
N LYS A 195 -6.91 7.20 2.95
CA LYS A 195 -5.93 6.86 1.94
C LYS A 195 -6.29 5.57 1.19
N LYS A 196 -6.57 4.51 1.94
CA LYS A 196 -6.82 3.21 1.31
C LYS A 196 -8.21 3.11 0.71
N GLY A 197 -9.17 3.89 1.22
CA GLY A 197 -10.45 4.00 0.55
C GLY A 197 -10.29 4.51 -0.87
N MET A 198 -9.51 5.58 -1.04
CA MET A 198 -9.29 6.12 -2.38
C MET A 198 -8.39 5.21 -3.21
N PHE A 199 -7.47 4.46 -2.59
CA PHE A 199 -6.70 3.46 -3.34
C PHE A 199 -7.62 2.39 -3.91
N SER A 200 -8.59 1.91 -3.12
CA SER A 200 -9.58 0.95 -3.64
C SER A 200 -10.38 1.54 -4.78
N VAL A 201 -10.73 2.82 -4.68
CA VAL A 201 -11.42 3.49 -5.79
C VAL A 201 -10.57 3.45 -7.05
N MET A 202 -9.29 3.77 -6.94
CA MET A 202 -8.40 3.72 -8.10
C MET A 202 -8.24 2.29 -8.64
N ASN A 203 -8.22 1.31 -7.75
CA ASN A 203 -8.13 -0.10 -8.16
C ASN A 203 -9.40 -0.57 -8.88
N PHE A 204 -10.50 0.16 -8.73
CA PHE A 204 -11.73 -0.11 -9.47
C PHE A 204 -11.78 0.69 -10.79
N LEU A 205 -11.43 1.97 -10.74
CA LEU A 205 -11.59 2.86 -11.89
C LEU A 205 -10.50 2.70 -12.95
N MET A 206 -9.26 2.52 -12.51
CA MET A 206 -8.13 2.55 -13.45
C MET A 206 -8.14 1.37 -14.43
N PRO A 207 -8.44 0.13 -13.98
CA PRO A 207 -8.52 -0.95 -14.97
C PRO A 207 -9.50 -0.68 -16.09
N GLN A 208 -10.59 0.00 -15.80
CA GLN A 208 -11.61 0.32 -16.82
C GLN A 208 -11.12 1.37 -17.81
N ARG A 209 -10.04 2.06 -17.48
CA ARG A 209 -9.39 3.03 -18.38
C ARG A 209 -8.10 2.49 -18.98
N GLY A 210 -7.81 1.20 -18.79
CA GLY A 210 -6.60 0.61 -19.34
C GLY A 210 -5.33 0.94 -18.57
N VAL A 211 -5.46 1.43 -17.35
CA VAL A 211 -4.32 1.76 -16.49
C VAL A 211 -4.19 0.68 -15.42
N PHE A 212 -2.98 0.16 -15.26
CA PHE A 212 -2.71 -0.91 -14.29
C PHE A 212 -2.42 -0.28 -12.92
N PRO A 213 -3.32 -0.43 -11.94
CA PRO A 213 -3.07 0.11 -10.61
C PRO A 213 -2.25 -0.89 -9.80
N MET A 214 -1.32 -0.37 -8.99
CA MET A 214 -0.33 -1.22 -8.34
C MET A 214 -0.06 -0.77 -6.91
N HIS A 215 0.00 -1.73 -6.01
CA HIS A 215 0.44 -1.49 -4.64
C HIS A 215 1.94 -1.76 -4.61
N CYS A 216 2.70 -0.74 -4.94
CA CYS A 216 4.15 -0.86 -5.10
C CYS A 216 4.83 0.48 -4.89
N SER A 217 6.12 0.45 -4.62
CA SER A 217 6.94 1.66 -4.69
C SER A 217 7.61 1.73 -6.07
N ALA A 218 8.08 2.92 -6.43
CA ALA A 218 8.69 3.14 -7.73
C ALA A 218 9.78 4.19 -7.65
N ASN A 219 10.87 3.96 -8.38
CA ASN A 219 11.93 4.96 -8.51
C ASN A 219 12.47 4.97 -9.94
N ILE A 220 13.26 5.98 -10.26
CA ILE A 220 13.92 6.06 -11.58
C ILE A 220 15.41 6.28 -11.40
N GLY A 221 16.17 5.77 -12.36
CA GLY A 221 17.62 5.96 -12.39
C GLY A 221 18.04 7.13 -13.26
N ASP A 222 19.34 7.31 -13.38
CA ASP A 222 19.93 8.39 -14.18
C ASP A 222 19.48 8.38 -15.63
N ASP A 223 19.29 7.18 -16.18
CA ASP A 223 18.87 7.03 -17.57
C ASP A 223 17.36 7.16 -17.78
N GLY A 224 16.62 7.44 -16.70
CA GLY A 224 15.18 7.56 -16.77
C GLY A 224 14.44 6.23 -16.64
N ASP A 225 15.13 5.14 -16.51
CA ASP A 225 14.49 3.83 -16.39
C ASP A 225 13.81 3.69 -15.05
N ALA A 226 12.54 3.34 -15.06
CA ALA A 226 11.79 3.14 -13.83
C ALA A 226 11.90 1.70 -13.36
N ALA A 227 11.78 1.54 -12.06
CA ALA A 227 11.73 0.23 -11.40
C ALA A 227 10.57 0.22 -10.43
N LEU A 228 9.90 -0.94 -10.34
CA LEU A 228 8.78 -1.14 -9.44
C LEU A 228 9.16 -2.18 -8.40
N PHE A 229 8.73 -1.93 -7.16
CA PHE A 229 8.99 -2.84 -6.04
C PHE A 229 7.66 -3.18 -5.37
N PHE A 230 7.22 -4.41 -5.54
CA PHE A 230 6.03 -4.95 -4.85
C PHE A 230 6.50 -5.74 -3.64
N GLY A 231 5.75 -5.68 -2.56
CA GLY A 231 6.09 -6.48 -1.38
C GLY A 231 5.21 -6.09 -0.22
N LEU A 232 5.05 -7.03 0.69
CA LEU A 232 4.27 -6.79 1.91
C LEU A 232 5.19 -6.22 2.98
N SER A 233 4.58 -5.88 4.11
CA SER A 233 5.32 -5.35 5.26
C SER A 233 6.44 -6.31 5.64
N GLY A 234 7.62 -5.76 5.93
CA GLY A 234 8.75 -6.55 6.39
C GLY A 234 9.60 -7.18 5.30
N THR A 235 9.29 -6.94 4.03
CA THR A 235 10.05 -7.54 2.93
C THR A 235 11.19 -6.66 2.43
N GLY A 236 11.28 -5.42 2.92
CA GLY A 236 12.33 -4.51 2.49
C GLY A 236 11.92 -3.53 1.40
N LYS A 237 10.63 -3.44 1.13
CA LYS A 237 10.12 -2.59 0.04
C LYS A 237 10.59 -1.14 0.18
N THR A 238 10.38 -0.54 1.34
CA THR A 238 10.77 0.85 1.57
C THR A 238 12.29 1.03 1.51
N THR A 239 13.01 0.16 2.21
CA THR A 239 14.47 0.25 2.27
C THR A 239 15.12 0.11 0.90
N LEU A 240 14.66 -0.88 0.13
CA LEU A 240 15.30 -1.20 -1.15
C LEU A 240 14.93 -0.21 -2.25
N SER A 241 13.73 0.39 -2.18
CA SER A 241 13.35 1.40 -3.18
C SER A 241 13.94 2.77 -2.85
N ALA A 242 14.37 3.01 -1.60
CA ALA A 242 14.95 4.28 -1.16
C ALA A 242 16.47 4.26 -1.40
N ASP A 243 16.85 4.29 -2.66
CA ASP A 243 18.25 4.24 -3.08
C ASP A 243 18.74 5.67 -3.28
N PRO A 244 19.81 6.09 -2.59
CA PRO A 244 20.30 7.48 -2.76
C PRO A 244 20.80 7.80 -4.17
N ASP A 245 21.08 6.79 -4.97
CA ASP A 245 21.52 7.00 -6.35
C ASP A 245 20.37 7.00 -7.35
N ARG A 246 19.13 6.91 -6.87
CA ARG A 246 17.94 6.95 -7.72
C ARG A 246 16.96 7.97 -7.17
N TRP A 247 15.92 8.29 -7.95
CA TRP A 247 14.93 9.29 -7.55
C TRP A 247 13.59 8.62 -7.28
N LEU A 248 13.01 8.92 -6.13
CA LEU A 248 11.74 8.33 -5.69
C LEU A 248 10.56 8.94 -6.46
N ILE A 249 9.78 8.09 -7.13
CA ILE A 249 8.49 8.51 -7.69
C ILE A 249 7.44 8.46 -6.57
N GLY A 250 7.37 7.34 -5.86
CA GLY A 250 6.48 7.19 -4.73
C GLY A 250 6.76 5.91 -3.97
N ASP A 251 6.21 5.82 -2.77
CA ASP A 251 6.57 4.70 -1.89
C ASP A 251 5.50 3.62 -1.78
N ASP A 252 4.30 3.78 -2.38
CA ASP A 252 3.23 2.84 -2.05
C ASP A 252 2.20 2.55 -3.13
N GLU A 253 1.74 3.54 -3.90
CA GLU A 253 0.59 3.37 -4.82
C GLU A 253 0.86 4.05 -6.15
N HIS A 254 0.74 3.28 -7.23
CA HIS A 254 1.07 3.80 -8.57
C HIS A 254 0.11 3.27 -9.62
N GLY A 255 0.06 3.98 -10.75
CA GLY A 255 -0.60 3.50 -11.95
C GLY A 255 0.40 3.37 -13.08
N TRP A 256 0.21 2.39 -13.93
CA TRP A 256 1.05 2.18 -15.12
C TRP A 256 0.14 2.31 -16.33
N SER A 257 0.27 3.43 -17.00
CA SER A 257 -0.55 3.77 -18.16
C SER A 257 0.27 3.62 -19.43
N ASP A 258 -0.33 4.01 -20.55
CA ASP A 258 0.42 4.06 -21.82
C ASP A 258 1.49 5.14 -21.80
N ASN A 259 1.44 6.07 -20.85
CA ASN A 259 2.43 7.14 -20.73
C ASN A 259 3.63 6.77 -19.85
N GLY A 260 3.51 5.70 -19.08
CA GLY A 260 4.53 5.34 -18.11
C GLY A 260 3.91 5.15 -16.74
N VAL A 261 4.72 5.28 -15.69
CA VAL A 261 4.25 5.08 -14.32
C VAL A 261 4.00 6.44 -13.66
N PHE A 262 2.98 6.50 -12.80
CA PHE A 262 2.71 7.72 -12.04
C PHE A 262 2.24 7.37 -10.63
N ASN A 263 2.62 8.22 -9.70
CA ASN A 263 2.22 8.10 -8.31
C ASN A 263 0.75 8.47 -8.17
N PHE A 264 -0.02 7.67 -7.43
CA PHE A 264 -1.39 8.06 -7.09
C PHE A 264 -1.41 9.16 -6.03
N GLU A 265 -0.35 9.27 -5.25
CA GLU A 265 -0.32 10.12 -4.06
C GLU A 265 0.54 11.35 -4.26
N GLY A 266 0.31 12.34 -3.39
CA GLY A 266 1.17 13.51 -3.26
C GLY A 266 2.06 13.47 -2.04
N GLY A 267 2.01 12.40 -1.28
CA GLY A 267 2.75 12.27 -0.05
C GLY A 267 3.10 10.85 0.30
N CYS A 268 3.64 10.71 1.50
CA CYS A 268 4.01 9.41 2.05
C CYS A 268 3.29 9.22 3.38
N TYR A 269 3.07 7.96 3.75
CA TYR A 269 2.40 7.61 5.01
C TYR A 269 3.23 6.49 5.65
N ALA A 270 4.34 6.89 6.22
CA ALA A 270 5.40 5.98 6.63
C ALA A 270 5.13 5.37 7.99
N LYS A 271 5.51 4.11 8.15
CA LYS A 271 5.55 3.49 9.47
C LYS A 271 6.68 4.08 10.28
N CYS A 272 6.42 4.30 11.57
CA CYS A 272 7.38 4.96 12.44
C CYS A 272 7.91 4.09 13.55
N ILE A 273 7.40 2.87 13.71
CA ILE A 273 7.90 2.02 14.80
C ILE A 273 9.39 1.78 14.61
N ASN A 274 10.15 2.05 15.67
CA ASN A 274 11.61 1.92 15.68
C ASN A 274 12.33 2.79 14.65
N LEU A 275 11.69 3.87 14.21
CA LEU A 275 12.34 4.82 13.30
C LEU A 275 13.60 5.38 13.93
N SER A 276 14.68 5.41 13.17
CA SER A 276 15.95 5.99 13.62
C SER A 276 16.60 6.75 12.48
N LYS A 277 17.41 7.72 12.84
CA LYS A 277 18.16 8.49 11.85
C LYS A 277 19.15 7.60 11.10
N GLU A 278 19.73 6.63 11.83
CA GLU A 278 20.73 5.74 11.24
C GLU A 278 20.14 4.86 10.15
N ASN A 279 18.95 4.32 10.39
CA ASN A 279 18.37 3.36 9.47
C ASN A 279 17.54 3.98 8.36
N GLU A 280 16.83 5.07 8.67
CA GLU A 280 15.93 5.70 7.70
C GLU A 280 16.03 7.21 7.79
N PRO A 281 17.18 7.76 7.37
CA PRO A 281 17.43 9.20 7.56
C PRO A 281 16.44 10.10 6.84
N GLU A 282 15.92 9.69 5.68
CA GLU A 282 14.98 10.54 4.94
C GLU A 282 13.66 10.68 5.69
N ILE A 283 13.16 9.57 6.24
CA ILE A 283 11.91 9.61 7.01
C ILE A 283 12.14 10.37 8.30
N TRP A 284 13.28 10.12 8.96
CA TRP A 284 13.63 10.83 10.19
C TRP A 284 13.60 12.34 9.99
N ASP A 285 14.21 12.80 8.90
CA ASP A 285 14.30 14.23 8.61
C ASP A 285 12.96 14.80 8.14
N ALA A 286 12.00 13.96 7.75
CA ALA A 286 10.68 14.42 7.36
C ALA A 286 9.76 14.67 8.55
N ILE A 287 10.18 14.29 9.77
CA ILE A 287 9.38 14.53 10.97
C ILE A 287 9.60 15.97 11.41
N LYS A 288 8.83 16.86 10.82
CA LYS A 288 8.98 18.30 11.03
C LYS A 288 7.64 18.97 10.76
N PHE A 289 7.63 20.32 10.83
CA PHE A 289 6.38 21.05 10.64
C PHE A 289 5.72 20.67 9.30
N GLY A 290 4.42 20.46 9.35
CA GLY A 290 3.63 20.03 8.20
C GLY A 290 3.32 18.53 8.21
N THR A 291 4.11 17.76 8.95
CA THR A 291 3.92 16.32 9.08
C THR A 291 2.87 16.02 10.16
N LEU A 292 2.00 15.07 9.88
CA LEU A 292 1.04 14.54 10.86
C LEU A 292 1.60 13.21 11.38
N VAL A 293 1.75 13.11 12.70
CA VAL A 293 2.25 11.90 13.35
C VAL A 293 1.11 11.28 14.15
N GLU A 294 0.91 9.97 13.98
CA GLU A 294 -0.19 9.26 14.62
C GLU A 294 0.34 8.24 15.63
N ASN A 295 -0.09 8.39 16.87
CA ASN A 295 0.04 7.39 17.93
C ASN A 295 1.46 7.14 18.42
N VAL A 296 2.36 8.09 18.19
CA VAL A 296 3.71 8.01 18.74
C VAL A 296 3.71 8.67 20.11
N ILE A 297 4.29 7.99 21.09
CA ILE A 297 4.38 8.51 22.46
C ILE A 297 5.41 9.64 22.51
N MET A 298 5.09 10.68 23.25
CA MET A 298 5.91 11.88 23.35
C MET A 298 6.20 12.16 24.82
N ASP A 299 7.47 12.49 25.12
CA ASP A 299 7.82 12.81 26.51
C ASP A 299 7.50 14.28 26.84
N ASP A 300 7.85 14.72 28.07
CA ASP A 300 7.53 16.06 28.52
C ASP A 300 8.31 17.13 27.74
N ALA A 301 9.45 16.76 27.15
CA ALA A 301 10.22 17.66 26.31
C ALA A 301 9.76 17.65 24.86
N ARG A 302 8.65 16.97 24.61
CA ARG A 302 8.03 16.85 23.28
C ARG A 302 8.85 16.02 22.31
N LYS A 303 9.76 15.18 22.83
CA LYS A 303 10.51 14.25 21.97
C LYS A 303 9.70 12.99 21.73
N LEU A 304 9.69 12.56 20.48
CA LEU A 304 8.97 11.36 20.08
C LEU A 304 9.78 10.13 20.41
N ASP A 305 9.11 9.12 20.98
CA ASP A 305 9.72 7.81 21.28
C ASP A 305 9.20 6.79 20.27
N PHE A 306 9.94 6.61 19.19
CA PHE A 306 9.49 5.72 18.12
C PHE A 306 9.57 4.25 18.50
N ALA A 307 10.26 3.90 19.56
CA ALA A 307 10.32 2.51 20.02
C ALA A 307 9.12 2.12 20.88
N ASP A 308 8.36 3.09 21.37
CA ASP A 308 7.24 2.84 22.26
C ASP A 308 6.01 2.39 21.47
N SER A 309 5.60 1.15 21.69
CA SER A 309 4.44 0.57 21.03
C SER A 309 3.25 0.42 21.96
N SER A 310 3.23 1.18 23.07
CA SER A 310 2.17 1.00 24.07
C SER A 310 0.78 1.35 23.54
N ILE A 311 0.67 2.28 22.60
CA ILE A 311 -0.61 2.55 21.93
C ILE A 311 -0.83 1.54 20.81
N THR A 312 0.15 1.40 19.93
CA THR A 312 0.08 0.50 18.79
C THR A 312 1.48 0.34 18.19
N GLU A 313 1.71 -0.77 17.53
CA GLU A 313 2.91 -0.91 16.69
C GLU A 313 2.75 -0.19 15.36
N ASN A 314 1.53 0.20 15.00
CA ASN A 314 1.23 0.80 13.70
C ASN A 314 1.28 2.31 13.77
N THR A 315 2.37 2.85 14.32
CA THR A 315 2.56 4.30 14.36
C THR A 315 2.88 4.80 12.96
N ARG A 316 2.43 6.04 12.65
CA ARG A 316 2.52 6.56 11.28
C ARG A 316 2.93 8.02 11.25
N ALA A 317 3.56 8.42 10.14
CA ALA A 317 3.82 9.81 9.84
C ALA A 317 3.41 10.08 8.40
N ALA A 318 2.60 11.13 8.20
CA ALA A 318 2.15 11.55 6.87
C ALA A 318 2.80 12.88 6.53
N TYR A 319 3.45 12.93 5.37
CA TYR A 319 4.16 14.14 4.94
C TYR A 319 4.11 14.24 3.41
N PRO A 320 4.31 15.45 2.86
CA PRO A 320 4.33 15.57 1.40
C PRO A 320 5.58 14.91 0.84
N VAL A 321 5.47 14.37 -0.36
CA VAL A 321 6.59 13.64 -0.95
C VAL A 321 7.82 14.56 -1.11
N GLU A 322 7.58 15.87 -1.25
CA GLU A 322 8.67 16.86 -1.37
C GLU A 322 9.60 16.90 -0.18
N TYR A 323 9.18 16.34 0.97
CA TYR A 323 10.07 16.26 2.13
C TYR A 323 11.18 15.23 1.92
N ILE A 324 11.08 14.39 0.89
CA ILE A 324 12.15 13.45 0.53
C ILE A 324 13.03 14.14 -0.52
N PRO A 325 14.33 14.35 -0.22
CA PRO A 325 15.17 15.21 -1.08
C PRO A 325 15.29 14.75 -2.53
N ASN A 326 15.35 13.44 -2.76
CA ASN A 326 15.51 12.91 -4.12
C ASN A 326 14.19 12.37 -4.68
N CYS A 327 13.12 13.12 -4.49
CA CYS A 327 11.83 12.75 -5.08
C CYS A 327 11.67 13.36 -6.47
N VAL A 328 10.75 12.80 -7.22
CA VAL A 328 10.40 13.27 -8.57
C VAL A 328 9.10 14.07 -8.48
N ILE A 329 9.12 15.31 -8.98
CA ILE A 329 7.93 16.18 -9.02
C ILE A 329 7.74 16.67 -10.46
N PRO A 330 6.59 16.44 -11.07
CA PRO A 330 5.48 15.61 -10.62
C PRO A 330 5.89 14.14 -10.57
N GLY A 331 5.16 13.34 -9.80
CA GLY A 331 5.50 11.95 -9.56
C GLY A 331 5.22 11.06 -10.76
N MET A 332 6.06 11.14 -11.76
CA MET A 332 5.88 10.41 -13.02
C MET A 332 7.22 9.89 -13.51
N GLY A 333 7.19 8.75 -14.21
CA GLY A 333 8.40 8.18 -14.79
C GLY A 333 8.08 7.45 -16.09
N ASN A 334 9.14 7.04 -16.78
CA ASN A 334 8.99 6.25 -17.99
C ASN A 334 8.48 4.85 -17.67
N HIS A 335 8.25 4.06 -18.70
CA HIS A 335 7.80 2.68 -18.49
C HIS A 335 8.86 1.90 -17.72
N PRO A 336 8.43 1.16 -16.70
CA PRO A 336 9.38 0.33 -15.95
C PRO A 336 10.08 -0.69 -16.81
N LYS A 337 11.39 -0.80 -16.64
CA LYS A 337 12.17 -1.85 -17.28
C LYS A 337 12.40 -3.02 -16.35
N THR A 338 12.26 -2.82 -15.04
CA THR A 338 12.47 -3.85 -14.06
C THR A 338 11.33 -3.82 -13.04
N VAL A 339 10.78 -5.00 -12.79
CA VAL A 339 9.74 -5.20 -11.78
C VAL A 339 10.29 -6.18 -10.76
N ILE A 340 10.28 -5.80 -9.50
CA ILE A 340 10.81 -6.64 -8.42
C ILE A 340 9.66 -6.98 -7.47
N PHE A 341 9.48 -8.30 -7.26
CA PHE A 341 8.61 -8.80 -6.21
C PHE A 341 9.48 -9.18 -5.02
N LEU A 342 9.20 -8.61 -3.86
CA LEU A 342 9.95 -8.88 -2.65
C LEU A 342 9.19 -9.85 -1.77
N THR A 343 9.90 -10.80 -1.21
CA THR A 343 9.35 -11.72 -0.22
C THR A 343 10.39 -11.92 0.88
N ALA A 344 9.93 -12.26 2.08
CA ALA A 344 10.83 -12.59 3.19
C ALA A 344 10.46 -14.00 3.65
N ASP A 345 11.10 -14.99 3.02
CA ASP A 345 10.77 -16.39 3.25
C ASP A 345 11.45 -16.88 4.52
N ALA A 346 10.66 -17.11 5.55
CA ALA A 346 11.18 -17.60 6.83
C ALA A 346 11.32 -19.11 6.88
N PHE A 347 10.89 -19.81 5.81
CA PHE A 347 11.15 -21.25 5.70
C PHE A 347 12.56 -21.53 5.16
N GLY A 348 13.21 -20.52 4.61
CA GLY A 348 14.61 -20.62 4.19
C GLY A 348 14.84 -21.40 2.93
N VAL A 349 13.86 -21.50 2.06
CA VAL A 349 13.94 -22.39 0.90
C VAL A 349 13.86 -21.70 -0.46
N LEU A 350 13.32 -20.48 -0.52
CA LEU A 350 13.25 -19.78 -1.80
C LEU A 350 14.64 -19.26 -2.19
N PRO A 351 14.97 -19.30 -3.49
CA PRO A 351 16.22 -18.68 -3.93
C PRO A 351 16.26 -17.20 -3.59
N PRO A 352 17.44 -16.64 -3.33
CA PRO A 352 17.54 -15.22 -3.00
C PRO A 352 17.16 -14.32 -4.17
N ILE A 353 17.31 -14.78 -5.41
CA ILE A 353 16.80 -14.08 -6.57
C ILE A 353 16.41 -15.10 -7.63
N SER A 354 15.28 -14.86 -8.28
CA SER A 354 14.81 -15.67 -9.40
C SER A 354 14.32 -14.74 -10.49
N LYS A 355 14.53 -15.12 -11.74
CA LYS A 355 13.92 -14.43 -12.87
C LYS A 355 12.62 -15.13 -13.21
N LEU A 356 11.60 -14.35 -13.53
CA LEU A 356 10.26 -14.89 -13.80
C LEU A 356 9.89 -14.62 -15.26
N THR A 357 9.41 -15.67 -15.94
CA THR A 357 8.75 -15.48 -17.23
C THR A 357 7.42 -14.77 -16.98
N LYS A 358 6.74 -14.37 -18.07
CA LYS A 358 5.47 -13.66 -17.93
C LYS A 358 4.46 -14.48 -17.10
N ASP A 359 4.31 -15.77 -17.39
CA ASP A 359 3.34 -16.58 -16.65
C ASP A 359 3.78 -16.81 -15.20
N MET A 360 5.07 -17.01 -14.95
CA MET A 360 5.58 -17.09 -13.58
C MET A 360 5.33 -15.78 -12.83
N ALA A 361 5.53 -14.64 -13.52
CA ALA A 361 5.29 -13.33 -12.91
C ALA A 361 3.83 -13.19 -12.51
N LYS A 362 2.89 -13.59 -13.38
CA LYS A 362 1.47 -13.54 -13.03
C LYS A 362 1.17 -14.43 -11.83
N TYR A 363 1.74 -15.62 -11.79
CA TYR A 363 1.51 -16.56 -10.67
C TYR A 363 1.97 -15.95 -9.34
N HIS A 364 3.20 -15.44 -9.32
CA HIS A 364 3.75 -14.91 -8.07
C HIS A 364 3.12 -13.58 -7.68
N PHE A 365 2.71 -12.80 -8.67
CA PHE A 365 1.96 -11.57 -8.41
C PHE A 365 0.62 -11.89 -7.73
N VAL A 366 -0.13 -12.84 -8.30
CA VAL A 366 -1.43 -13.23 -7.71
C VAL A 366 -1.24 -13.84 -6.32
N SER A 367 -0.17 -14.61 -6.13
CA SER A 367 0.09 -15.24 -4.83
C SER A 367 0.46 -14.21 -3.75
N GLY A 368 1.35 -13.28 -4.06
CA GLY A 368 1.76 -12.25 -3.11
C GLY A 368 2.29 -12.83 -1.82
N TYR A 369 3.26 -13.74 -1.93
CA TYR A 369 3.75 -14.51 -0.78
C TYR A 369 4.77 -13.75 0.04
N THR A 370 4.66 -13.89 1.36
CA THR A 370 5.76 -13.64 2.29
C THR A 370 5.52 -14.50 3.52
N SER A 371 6.48 -14.52 4.44
CA SER A 371 6.29 -15.18 5.72
C SER A 371 5.94 -14.15 6.77
N LYS A 372 5.10 -14.58 7.70
CA LYS A 372 4.81 -13.83 8.90
C LYS A 372 5.33 -14.63 10.08
N LEU A 373 6.10 -13.99 10.94
CA LEU A 373 6.57 -14.67 12.15
C LEU A 373 5.48 -14.60 13.20
N ALA A 374 5.36 -15.66 13.98
CA ALA A 374 4.42 -15.67 15.09
C ALA A 374 4.77 -14.56 16.06
N GLY A 375 3.80 -14.15 16.83
CA GLY A 375 4.02 -13.10 17.81
C GLY A 375 5.11 -13.46 18.79
N THR A 376 5.39 -12.58 19.68
CA THR A 376 6.52 -12.68 20.58
C THR A 376 6.47 -13.84 21.58
N GLU A 377 5.36 -14.57 21.59
CA GLU A 377 5.26 -15.67 22.56
C GLU A 377 5.96 -16.88 22.04
N UNK A 378 6.64 -17.40 22.85
CA UNK A 378 7.41 -18.41 22.63
C UNK A 378 7.13 -19.39 21.68
N UNK A 379 6.95 -19.84 21.58
CA UNK A 379 6.76 -20.97 20.94
C UNK A 379 7.54 -20.86 19.69
N UNK A 380 7.93 -21.46 19.59
CA UNK A 380 8.49 -21.50 18.44
C UNK A 380 7.81 -20.61 17.50
N UNK A 381 8.25 -20.12 17.21
CA UNK A 381 7.74 -19.32 16.34
C UNK A 381 7.83 -19.96 15.07
N GLU A 382 7.03 -20.67 14.90
CA GLU A 382 7.01 -21.27 13.58
C GLU A 382 6.58 -20.24 12.56
N PRO A 383 7.29 -20.15 11.45
CA PRO A 383 6.87 -19.21 10.39
C PRO A 383 5.51 -19.59 9.81
N GLN A 384 4.77 -18.57 9.43
CA GLN A 384 3.47 -18.76 8.75
C GLN A 384 3.55 -18.19 7.36
N ALA A 385 3.08 -18.95 6.38
CA ALA A 385 2.97 -18.42 5.02
C ALA A 385 1.80 -17.44 4.96
N THR A 386 2.05 -16.29 4.35
CA THR A 386 1.03 -15.27 4.14
C THR A 386 0.92 -15.00 2.64
N PHE A 387 -0.28 -15.01 2.14
CA PHE A 387 -0.54 -14.76 0.72
C PHE A 387 -1.51 -13.59 0.60
N SER A 388 -1.03 -12.50 0.02
CA SER A 388 -1.89 -11.34 -0.21
C SER A 388 -2.03 -11.13 -1.70
N THR A 389 -3.20 -11.42 -2.23
CA THR A 389 -3.48 -11.38 -3.66
C THR A 389 -2.98 -10.09 -4.29
N CYS A 390 -2.15 -10.23 -5.33
CA CYS A 390 -1.59 -9.09 -6.07
C CYS A 390 -0.88 -8.09 -5.17
N PHE A 391 -0.37 -8.55 -4.03
CA PHE A 391 0.28 -7.72 -3.00
C PHE A 391 -0.63 -6.65 -2.42
N GLY A 392 -1.94 -6.79 -2.60
CA GLY A 392 -2.87 -5.77 -2.15
C GLY A 392 -4.27 -6.28 -1.88
N ALA A 393 -4.40 -7.50 -1.37
CA ALA A 393 -5.71 -8.15 -1.22
C ALA A 393 -6.80 -7.27 -0.61
N PRO A 394 -6.53 -6.52 0.47
CA PRO A 394 -7.62 -5.75 1.08
C PRO A 394 -8.16 -4.61 0.22
N PHE A 395 -7.48 -4.28 -0.87
CA PHE A 395 -7.76 -3.05 -1.63
C PHE A 395 -8.24 -3.30 -3.04
N LEU A 396 -8.49 -4.57 -3.42
CA LEU A 396 -8.77 -4.92 -4.82
C LEU A 396 -10.25 -5.29 -4.98
N PRO A 397 -11.06 -4.41 -5.61
CA PRO A 397 -12.47 -4.74 -5.79
C PRO A 397 -12.73 -5.79 -6.88
N MET A 398 -11.85 -5.91 -7.87
CA MET A 398 -12.11 -6.77 -9.01
C MET A 398 -11.43 -8.13 -8.85
N HIS A 399 -11.81 -9.08 -9.70
CA HIS A 399 -11.20 -10.41 -9.67
C HIS A 399 -9.70 -10.32 -9.94
N PRO A 400 -8.89 -11.14 -9.26
CA PRO A 400 -7.42 -11.06 -9.44
C PRO A 400 -6.95 -11.23 -10.87
N SER A 401 -7.69 -11.96 -11.69
CA SER A 401 -7.30 -12.15 -13.09
C SER A 401 -7.24 -10.83 -13.86
N VAL A 402 -8.06 -9.85 -13.46
CA VAL A 402 -8.03 -8.55 -14.12
C VAL A 402 -6.64 -7.91 -13.95
N TYR A 403 -6.14 -7.91 -12.72
CA TYR A 403 -4.85 -7.29 -12.43
C TYR A 403 -3.69 -8.11 -13.00
N ALA A 404 -3.79 -9.44 -12.96
CA ALA A 404 -2.76 -10.30 -13.52
C ALA A 404 -2.65 -10.12 -15.04
N GLU A 405 -3.79 -10.01 -15.72
CA GLU A 405 -3.80 -9.76 -17.17
C GLU A 405 -3.14 -8.43 -17.51
N MET A 406 -3.41 -7.41 -16.70
CA MET A 406 -2.82 -6.09 -16.94
C MET A 406 -1.30 -6.13 -16.75
N LEU A 407 -0.84 -6.83 -15.71
CA LEU A 407 0.60 -7.02 -15.51
C LEU A 407 1.23 -7.69 -16.73
N GLY A 408 0.63 -8.78 -17.19
CA GLY A 408 1.16 -9.50 -18.34
C GLY A 408 1.21 -8.66 -19.60
N LYS A 409 0.17 -7.85 -19.83
CA LYS A 409 0.12 -6.97 -20.99
C LYS A 409 1.24 -5.94 -20.93
N LYS A 410 1.46 -5.36 -19.74
CA LYS A 410 2.53 -4.36 -19.58
C LYS A 410 3.91 -4.98 -19.76
N ILE A 411 4.11 -6.19 -19.25
CA ILE A 411 5.38 -6.91 -19.46
C ILE A 411 5.64 -7.09 -20.95
N ASP A 412 4.63 -7.54 -21.70
CA ASP A 412 4.78 -7.77 -23.13
C ASP A 412 5.03 -6.47 -23.90
N GLU A 413 4.24 -5.43 -23.59
CA GLU A 413 4.33 -4.17 -24.33
C GLU A 413 5.68 -3.47 -24.13
N HIS A 414 6.28 -3.61 -22.94
CA HIS A 414 7.44 -2.81 -22.59
C HIS A 414 8.68 -3.65 -22.29
N ASN A 415 8.62 -4.96 -22.50
CA ASN A 415 9.76 -5.85 -22.31
C ASN A 415 10.36 -5.75 -20.90
N ALA A 416 9.49 -5.61 -19.89
CA ALA A 416 9.98 -5.50 -18.53
C ALA A 416 10.52 -6.86 -18.05
N ASN A 417 11.63 -6.82 -17.34
CA ASN A 417 12.16 -8.00 -16.66
C ASN A 417 11.56 -8.08 -15.27
N VAL A 418 11.17 -9.27 -14.86
CA VAL A 418 10.56 -9.47 -13.55
C VAL A 418 11.43 -10.40 -12.72
N PHE A 419 11.73 -9.99 -11.50
CA PHE A 419 12.53 -10.78 -10.57
C PHE A 419 11.78 -10.95 -9.26
N LEU A 420 11.91 -12.14 -8.67
CA LEU A 420 11.46 -12.41 -7.31
C LEU A 420 12.68 -12.41 -6.42
N ILE A 421 12.73 -11.52 -5.45
CA ILE A 421 13.89 -11.39 -4.56
C ILE A 421 13.44 -11.74 -3.14
N ASN A 422 14.16 -12.68 -2.54
CA ASN A 422 13.88 -13.17 -1.20
C ASN A 422 14.85 -12.52 -0.23
N THR A 423 14.33 -11.66 0.65
CA THR A 423 15.12 -11.00 1.68
C THR A 423 15.09 -11.75 3.00
N GLY A 424 14.54 -12.97 3.01
CA GLY A 424 14.33 -13.75 4.21
C GLY A 424 15.53 -14.58 4.62
N TRP A 425 15.27 -15.83 4.96
CA TRP A 425 16.26 -16.69 5.60
C TRP A 425 16.98 -17.59 4.62
N SER A 426 18.20 -17.95 4.98
CA SER A 426 19.07 -18.81 4.19
C SER A 426 19.80 -19.78 5.12
N GLY A 427 20.08 -20.99 4.63
CA GLY A 427 20.81 -21.99 5.40
C GLY A 427 19.96 -22.76 6.38
N GLY A 428 18.68 -22.48 6.45
CA GLY A 428 17.73 -23.09 7.35
C GLY A 428 16.55 -22.16 7.57
N PRO A 429 15.49 -22.66 8.21
CA PRO A 429 14.34 -21.78 8.48
C PRO A 429 14.64 -20.83 9.62
N TYR A 430 13.68 -19.96 9.90
CA TYR A 430 13.77 -19.05 11.04
C TYR A 430 14.12 -19.84 12.29
N GLY A 431 15.13 -19.36 13.03
CA GLY A 431 15.60 -20.03 14.23
C GLY A 431 16.78 -20.97 14.00
N VAL A 432 17.05 -21.35 12.75
CA VAL A 432 18.16 -22.22 12.39
C VAL A 432 19.09 -21.51 11.41
N GLY A 433 18.54 -21.04 10.29
CA GLY A 433 19.30 -20.26 9.33
C GLY A 433 19.47 -18.82 9.79
N SER A 434 20.00 -18.00 8.90
CA SER A 434 20.18 -16.58 9.18
C SER A 434 19.56 -15.74 8.09
N ARG A 435 19.17 -14.50 8.45
CA ARG A 435 18.59 -13.56 7.51
C ARG A 435 19.59 -13.25 6.40
N MET A 436 19.11 -13.15 5.17
CA MET A 436 19.94 -12.79 4.04
C MET A 436 20.66 -11.47 4.31
N LYS A 437 21.97 -11.43 4.05
CA LYS A 437 22.74 -10.20 4.29
C LYS A 437 22.26 -9.10 3.37
N ILE A 438 22.05 -7.92 3.95
CA ILE A 438 21.53 -6.79 3.18
C ILE A 438 22.44 -6.43 2.01
N LYS A 439 23.75 -6.59 2.20
CA LYS A 439 24.68 -6.26 1.11
C LYS A 439 24.47 -7.17 -0.10
N TYR A 440 24.12 -8.43 0.10
CA TYR A 440 23.83 -9.32 -1.02
C TYR A 440 22.52 -8.95 -1.69
N THR A 441 21.51 -8.63 -0.89
CA THR A 441 20.21 -8.20 -1.43
C THR A 441 20.39 -6.94 -2.28
N ARG A 442 21.14 -5.96 -1.78
CA ARG A 442 21.40 -4.74 -2.55
C ARG A 442 22.17 -5.04 -3.84
N ALA A 443 23.14 -5.96 -3.78
CA ALA A 443 23.88 -6.34 -4.97
C ALA A 443 22.97 -6.99 -6.01
N MET A 444 22.04 -7.82 -5.57
CA MET A 444 21.10 -8.46 -6.47
C MET A 444 20.14 -7.45 -7.10
N VAL A 445 19.63 -6.51 -6.29
CA VAL A 445 18.76 -5.45 -6.81
C VAL A 445 19.53 -4.62 -7.85
N THR A 446 20.75 -4.21 -7.51
CA THR A 446 21.57 -3.42 -8.44
C THR A 446 21.80 -4.18 -9.75
N ALA A 447 22.15 -5.46 -9.67
CA ALA A 447 22.40 -6.26 -10.87
C ALA A 447 21.14 -6.35 -11.73
N ALA A 448 19.97 -6.53 -11.09
CA ALA A 448 18.71 -6.59 -11.82
C ALA A 448 18.43 -5.25 -12.52
N LEU A 449 18.61 -4.15 -11.80
CA LEU A 449 18.30 -2.82 -12.34
C LEU A 449 19.25 -2.43 -13.46
N GLU A 450 20.51 -2.89 -13.41
CA GLU A 450 21.52 -2.54 -14.41
C GLU A 450 21.56 -3.49 -15.59
N GLY A 451 20.68 -4.49 -15.62
CA GLY A 451 20.65 -5.44 -16.73
C GLY A 451 21.75 -6.49 -16.69
N LYS A 452 22.46 -6.61 -15.58
CA LYS A 452 23.60 -7.51 -15.49
C LYS A 452 23.21 -8.96 -15.29
N LEU A 453 21.91 -9.23 -15.11
CA LEU A 453 21.40 -10.58 -15.04
C LEU A 453 20.72 -11.03 -16.33
N ASN A 454 20.79 -10.21 -17.39
CA ASN A 454 20.11 -10.54 -18.65
C ASN A 454 20.76 -11.71 -19.38
N ASP A 455 22.09 -11.84 -19.30
CA ASP A 455 22.83 -12.82 -20.11
C ASP A 455 23.52 -13.90 -19.29
N VAL A 456 23.22 -14.02 -18.02
CA VAL A 456 23.84 -15.09 -17.21
C VAL A 456 23.12 -16.41 -17.44
N GLU A 457 23.74 -17.48 -17.02
CA GLU A 457 23.13 -18.81 -17.07
C GLU A 457 22.09 -18.93 -16.01
N TYR A 458 20.94 -19.54 -16.33
CA TYR A 458 19.85 -19.80 -15.42
C TYR A 458 19.57 -21.30 -15.35
N LYS A 459 19.15 -21.77 -14.18
CA LYS A 459 18.65 -23.12 -14.00
C LYS A 459 17.26 -23.07 -13.40
N LEU A 460 16.36 -23.89 -13.91
CA LEU A 460 15.01 -23.97 -13.38
C LEU A 460 15.02 -24.70 -12.05
N HIS A 461 14.46 -24.08 -11.00
CA HIS A 461 14.37 -24.72 -9.70
C HIS A 461 13.39 -25.89 -9.79
N PRO A 462 13.80 -27.09 -9.37
CA PRO A 462 12.93 -28.27 -9.61
C PRO A 462 11.64 -28.28 -8.81
N ILE A 463 11.59 -27.56 -7.67
CA ILE A 463 10.39 -27.54 -6.84
C ILE A 463 9.58 -26.27 -7.08
N PHE A 464 10.23 -25.11 -7.08
CA PHE A 464 9.50 -23.84 -7.18
C PHE A 464 9.26 -23.38 -8.60
N ASN A 465 9.91 -24.00 -9.58
CA ASN A 465 9.64 -23.73 -11.00
C ASN A 465 9.94 -22.27 -11.34
N VAL A 466 11.04 -21.75 -10.80
CA VAL A 466 11.51 -20.39 -11.09
C VAL A 466 12.95 -20.48 -11.64
N LEU A 467 13.37 -19.45 -12.36
CA LEU A 467 14.68 -19.44 -13.01
C LEU A 467 15.71 -18.83 -12.07
N VAL A 468 16.70 -19.63 -11.68
CA VAL A 468 17.72 -19.22 -10.70
C VAL A 468 18.99 -18.86 -11.43
N PRO A 469 19.49 -17.61 -11.31
CA PRO A 469 20.76 -17.25 -11.94
C PRO A 469 21.91 -17.98 -11.25
N GLN A 470 22.85 -18.44 -12.04
CA GLN A 470 23.98 -19.21 -11.52
C GLN A 470 25.13 -18.31 -11.10
N THR A 471 25.13 -17.06 -11.52
CA THR A 471 26.07 -16.03 -11.06
C THR A 471 25.34 -14.70 -10.91
N CYS A 472 25.86 -13.86 -10.03
CA CYS A 472 25.39 -12.49 -9.84
C CYS A 472 26.55 -11.64 -9.36
N PRO A 473 26.79 -10.47 -9.96
CA PRO A 473 27.90 -9.63 -9.51
C PRO A 473 27.83 -9.34 -8.01
N ASN A 474 28.96 -9.47 -7.35
CA ASN A 474 29.14 -9.16 -5.93
C ASN A 474 28.33 -10.05 -4.98
N VAL A 475 27.90 -11.21 -5.47
CA VAL A 475 27.22 -12.20 -4.63
C VAL A 475 27.95 -13.53 -4.83
N PRO A 476 28.36 -14.21 -3.74
CA PRO A 476 28.97 -15.53 -3.91
C PRO A 476 28.00 -16.49 -4.56
N ALA A 477 28.50 -17.30 -5.51
CA ALA A 477 27.63 -18.16 -6.30
C ALA A 477 26.89 -19.18 -5.43
N GLU A 478 27.48 -19.65 -4.35
CA GLU A 478 26.83 -20.64 -3.49
C GLU A 478 25.59 -20.07 -2.79
N VAL A 479 25.54 -18.75 -2.59
CA VAL A 479 24.38 -18.12 -1.94
C VAL A 479 23.14 -18.21 -2.84
N LEU A 480 23.36 -18.25 -4.16
CA LEU A 480 22.24 -18.20 -5.12
C LEU A 480 21.44 -19.50 -5.15
N ASN A 481 22.02 -20.59 -4.69
CA ASN A 481 21.38 -21.90 -4.70
C ASN A 481 21.04 -22.29 -3.26
N PRO A 482 19.80 -22.08 -2.83
CA PRO A 482 19.50 -22.24 -1.39
C PRO A 482 19.74 -23.65 -0.88
N ARG A 483 19.56 -24.69 -1.72
CA ARG A 483 19.81 -26.06 -1.27
C ARG A 483 21.25 -26.25 -0.82
N ASP A 484 22.18 -25.59 -1.51
CA ASP A 484 23.62 -25.71 -1.18
C ASP A 484 23.94 -25.06 0.17
N MET A 485 23.12 -24.15 0.64
CA MET A 485 23.36 -23.47 1.91
C MET A 485 22.88 -24.28 3.13
N TRP A 486 22.03 -25.27 2.91
CA TRP A 486 21.55 -26.11 4.01
C TRP A 486 22.53 -27.24 4.29
N ALA A 487 22.75 -27.53 5.57
CA ALA A 487 23.60 -28.64 5.96
C ALA A 487 23.00 -29.99 5.55
N ASP A 488 21.68 -30.10 5.75
CA ASP A 488 20.95 -31.33 5.42
C ASP A 488 20.11 -31.10 4.18
N LYS A 489 20.55 -31.67 3.07
CA LYS A 489 19.90 -31.47 1.77
C LYS A 489 18.51 -32.09 1.72
N ASP A 490 18.32 -33.22 2.40
CA ASP A 490 17.01 -33.87 2.46
C ASP A 490 16.02 -33.01 3.26
N ALA A 491 16.49 -32.37 4.32
CA ALA A 491 15.65 -31.47 5.10
C ALA A 491 15.24 -30.27 4.27
N TYR A 492 16.15 -29.75 3.44
CA TYR A 492 15.82 -28.67 2.51
C TYR A 492 14.69 -29.11 1.57
N ASP A 493 14.86 -30.26 0.95
CA ASP A 493 13.88 -30.76 -0.03
C ASP A 493 12.51 -30.89 0.63
N GLU A 494 12.47 -31.41 1.84
CA GLU A 494 11.20 -31.61 2.55
C GLU A 494 10.52 -30.27 2.88
N GLN A 495 11.30 -29.32 3.37
CA GLN A 495 10.76 -28.00 3.69
C GLN A 495 10.29 -27.28 2.43
N ALA A 496 11.05 -27.39 1.34
CA ALA A 496 10.68 -26.77 0.08
C ALA A 496 9.37 -27.34 -0.46
N LYS A 497 9.20 -28.66 -0.36
CA LYS A 497 7.95 -29.29 -0.79
C LYS A 497 6.76 -28.82 0.04
N LYS A 498 6.97 -28.60 1.34
CA LYS A 498 5.91 -28.06 2.19
C LYS A 498 5.48 -26.67 1.74
N LEU A 499 6.44 -25.80 1.47
CA LEU A 499 6.10 -24.45 1.02
C LEU A 499 5.43 -24.50 -0.36
N ALA A 500 5.94 -25.34 -1.25
CA ALA A 500 5.31 -25.49 -2.57
C ALA A 500 3.86 -25.92 -2.44
N ALA A 501 3.57 -26.83 -1.52
CA ALA A 501 2.19 -27.27 -1.28
C ALA A 501 1.31 -26.12 -0.78
N MET A 502 1.90 -25.24 0.05
CA MET A 502 1.14 -24.07 0.53
C MET A 502 0.80 -23.12 -0.62
N PHE A 503 1.76 -22.89 -1.53
CA PHE A 503 1.48 -22.11 -2.74
C PHE A 503 0.34 -22.70 -3.54
N ILE A 504 0.40 -24.00 -3.79
CA ILE A 504 -0.59 -24.68 -4.62
C ILE A 504 -1.97 -24.60 -3.96
N LYS A 505 -2.03 -24.84 -2.65
CA LYS A 505 -3.29 -24.76 -1.92
C LYS A 505 -3.87 -23.35 -1.98
N ASN A 506 -3.02 -22.33 -1.77
CA ASN A 506 -3.49 -20.95 -1.85
C ASN A 506 -4.02 -20.63 -3.24
N PHE A 507 -3.31 -21.07 -4.28
CA PHE A 507 -3.72 -20.74 -5.65
C PHE A 507 -5.03 -21.41 -6.04
N SER A 508 -5.35 -22.54 -5.42
CA SER A 508 -6.59 -23.27 -5.73
C SER A 508 -7.84 -22.48 -5.36
N LYS A 509 -7.73 -21.47 -4.53
CA LYS A 509 -8.88 -20.65 -4.15
C LYS A 509 -9.35 -19.70 -5.26
N TYR A 510 -8.53 -19.50 -6.29
CA TYR A 510 -8.88 -18.55 -7.36
C TYR A 510 -9.65 -19.26 -8.45
N ASN A 511 -10.90 -18.85 -8.64
CA ASN A 511 -11.75 -19.38 -9.71
C ASN A 511 -11.40 -18.72 -11.03
N ASN A 512 -11.56 -19.47 -12.11
CA ASN A 512 -11.42 -18.93 -13.47
C ASN A 512 -10.04 -18.35 -13.78
N MET A 513 -9.01 -18.91 -13.15
CA MET A 513 -7.65 -18.51 -13.46
C MET A 513 -7.17 -19.32 -14.69
N PRO A 514 -6.55 -18.68 -15.68
CA PRO A 514 -6.08 -19.40 -16.87
C PRO A 514 -5.09 -20.52 -16.53
N GLU A 515 -5.17 -21.59 -17.30
CA GLU A 515 -4.36 -22.80 -17.09
C GLU A 515 -2.87 -22.48 -17.14
N ASN A 516 -2.45 -21.61 -18.07
CA ASN A 516 -1.04 -21.30 -18.21
C ASN A 516 -0.48 -20.62 -16.97
N ILE A 517 -1.31 -19.85 -16.26
CA ILE A 517 -0.86 -19.22 -15.01
C ILE A 517 -0.78 -20.27 -13.91
N ILE A 518 -1.81 -21.12 -13.80
CA ILE A 518 -1.79 -22.17 -12.77
C ILE A 518 -0.56 -23.05 -12.92
N ASN A 519 -0.21 -23.41 -14.16
CA ASN A 519 0.91 -24.30 -14.42
C ASN A 519 2.28 -23.65 -14.26
N ALA A 520 2.32 -22.32 -14.08
CA ALA A 520 3.61 -21.62 -13.91
C ALA A 520 4.10 -21.63 -12.46
N GLY A 521 3.31 -22.12 -11.53
CA GLY A 521 3.68 -22.15 -10.13
C GLY A 521 4.52 -23.34 -9.74
N PRO A 522 4.75 -23.52 -8.44
CA PRO A 522 5.53 -24.65 -7.96
C PRO A 522 4.93 -25.98 -8.38
N LYS A 523 5.79 -26.96 -8.57
CA LYS A 523 5.37 -28.29 -9.00
C LYS A 523 4.97 -29.12 -7.81
N GLN A 524 3.86 -29.86 -7.95
CA GLN A 524 3.49 -30.82 -6.94
C GLN A 524 4.37 -32.05 -7.12
N MET A 525 5.18 -32.35 -6.12
CA MET A 525 6.09 -33.48 -6.19
C MET A 525 5.41 -34.71 -5.62
N LEU A 526 5.38 -35.76 -6.42
CA LEU A 526 4.88 -37.07 -5.97
C LEU A 526 6.04 -37.85 -5.39
N ASP A 527 5.85 -38.49 -4.26
CA ASP A 527 6.90 -39.28 -3.60
C ASP A 527 7.17 -40.58 -4.34
#